data_80c5cb9869d10ab7a3bd24e9e90b934a
#
_entry.id   80c5cb9869d10ab7a3bd24e9e90b934a
#
_cell.length_a   1.000
_cell.length_b   1.000
_cell.length_c   1.000
_cell.angle_alpha   90.00
_cell.angle_beta   90.00
_cell.angle_gamma   90.00
#
_symmetry.space_group_name_H-M   'P 1'
#
loop_
_entity.id
_entity.type
_entity.pdbx_description
1 polymer ?
#
loop_
_entity_poly.entity_id
_entity_poly.type
_entity_poly.pdbx_seq_one_letter_code
_entity_poly.pdbx_strand_id
1 'polypeptide(L)'
;MKGYVFPAFLISLSLLFAACDEESYSLPITITEKPAGKSVSTLPWFMHGFSLLDEKTEELAVGYLAKSDESLIGSAVLISPQIFITAAHCMDGGDVEYFAVGCELYTVVDYRIHPNFMIGDTVFEDVAVGVLDRVCTAKPIPLMDAKKHHYRQGEPLTSIGFGGGIKRKSLPDTFWYYGTLVEDPTVFKMLPLHGTLYFGDSGGAVIDTSGVLVGVMVSFAMNTTDIFENSATRLDVVSDWIRATALELSGTPLQVGVQ
;
A
#
# COMPACT_ATOMS: atom_id res chain seq x y z
N MET A 1 11.37 -21.32 21.45
CA MET A 1 10.96 -20.26 20.50
C MET A 1 12.12 -19.29 20.38
N LYS A 2 12.80 -19.25 19.23
CA LYS A 2 13.90 -18.29 18.99
C LYS A 2 13.29 -17.14 18.21
N GLY A 3 13.18 -15.98 18.88
CA GLY A 3 12.71 -14.75 18.24
C GLY A 3 13.72 -14.30 17.18
N TYR A 4 13.26 -14.16 15.97
CA TYR A 4 14.01 -13.50 14.92
C TYR A 4 13.81 -11.98 15.08
N VAL A 5 14.87 -11.34 15.56
CA VAL A 5 14.96 -9.87 15.52
C VAL A 5 15.36 -9.50 14.10
N PHE A 6 14.42 -8.98 13.31
CA PHE A 6 14.72 -8.39 12.01
C PHE A 6 15.34 -7.01 12.21
N PRO A 7 16.45 -6.69 11.55
CA PRO A 7 17.00 -5.33 11.58
C PRO A 7 16.02 -4.36 10.90
N ALA A 8 15.61 -3.34 11.64
CA ALA A 8 14.90 -2.20 11.08
C ALA A 8 15.82 -1.50 10.07
N PHE A 9 15.47 -1.55 8.78
CA PHE A 9 16.11 -0.73 7.76
C PHE A 9 15.57 0.69 7.89
N LEU A 10 16.33 1.56 8.53
CA LEU A 10 16.14 3.01 8.46
C LEU A 10 16.58 3.48 7.07
N ILE A 11 15.62 3.65 6.16
CA ILE A 11 15.83 4.38 4.92
C ILE A 11 15.47 5.84 5.22
N SER A 12 16.45 6.71 5.22
CA SER A 12 16.23 8.13 5.47
C SER A 12 15.48 8.77 4.29
N LEU A 13 14.44 9.51 4.58
CA LEU A 13 13.54 10.18 3.62
C LEU A 13 14.25 11.25 2.77
N SER A 14 15.40 11.75 3.20
CA SER A 14 16.23 12.70 2.43
C SER A 14 16.53 12.23 1.00
N LEU A 15 16.45 10.93 0.74
CA LEU A 15 16.63 10.35 -0.60
C LEU A 15 15.36 10.40 -1.47
N LEU A 16 14.16 10.52 -0.89
CA LEU A 16 12.90 10.53 -1.64
C LEU A 16 12.55 11.91 -2.20
N PHE A 17 12.92 12.99 -1.50
CA PHE A 17 12.70 14.34 -2.00
C PHE A 17 13.70 14.76 -3.10
N ALA A 18 14.90 14.14 -3.16
CA ALA A 18 15.88 14.40 -4.21
C ALA A 18 15.38 14.00 -5.62
N ALA A 19 14.39 13.10 -5.70
CA ALA A 19 13.77 12.71 -6.98
C ALA A 19 12.88 13.80 -7.59
N CYS A 20 12.59 14.86 -6.85
CA CYS A 20 11.77 15.98 -7.31
C CYS A 20 12.59 17.13 -7.91
N ASP A 21 13.89 17.17 -7.70
CA ASP A 21 14.80 18.13 -8.35
C ASP A 21 15.35 17.59 -9.68
N GLU A 22 15.54 18.46 -10.66
CA GLU A 22 15.94 18.10 -12.06
C GLU A 22 17.33 17.46 -12.21
N GLU A 23 18.08 17.28 -11.14
CA GLU A 23 19.37 16.59 -11.20
C GLU A 23 19.20 15.09 -10.91
N SER A 24 19.55 14.28 -11.89
CA SER A 24 19.56 12.81 -11.82
C SER A 24 20.56 12.31 -10.77
N TYR A 25 20.10 11.99 -9.57
CA TYR A 25 20.92 11.29 -8.58
C TYR A 25 20.79 9.78 -8.78
N SER A 26 21.90 9.16 -9.18
CA SER A 26 22.04 7.70 -9.12
C SER A 26 22.20 7.27 -7.65
N LEU A 27 21.25 6.54 -7.12
CA LEU A 27 21.33 5.94 -5.80
C LEU A 27 22.54 4.99 -5.73
N PRO A 28 23.43 5.06 -4.73
CA PRO A 28 24.41 4.03 -4.49
C PRO A 28 23.73 2.83 -3.84
N ILE A 29 23.14 1.95 -4.66
CA ILE A 29 22.72 0.63 -4.19
C ILE A 29 24.00 -0.18 -4.04
N THR A 30 24.47 -0.35 -2.81
CA THR A 30 25.55 -1.29 -2.52
C THR A 30 25.00 -2.70 -2.62
N ILE A 31 25.08 -3.29 -3.81
CA ILE A 31 24.74 -4.69 -4.04
C ILE A 31 25.90 -5.53 -3.54
N THR A 32 25.72 -6.30 -2.49
CA THR A 32 26.68 -7.35 -2.11
C THR A 32 26.70 -8.40 -3.21
N GLU A 33 27.84 -8.56 -3.85
CA GLU A 33 28.06 -9.47 -4.98
C GLU A 33 27.76 -10.92 -4.60
N LYS A 34 26.96 -11.58 -5.43
CA LYS A 34 26.74 -13.03 -5.45
C LYS A 34 27.75 -13.67 -6.42
N PRO A 35 28.27 -14.89 -6.14
CA PRO A 35 29.27 -15.52 -6.99
C PRO A 35 28.77 -15.79 -8.41
N ALA A 36 29.68 -15.66 -9.37
CA ALA A 36 29.48 -15.69 -10.81
C ALA A 36 28.84 -16.99 -11.32
N GLY A 37 27.77 -16.84 -12.10
CA GLY A 37 27.19 -17.93 -12.89
C GLY A 37 25.75 -17.71 -13.30
N LYS A 38 25.53 -17.11 -14.46
CA LYS A 38 24.29 -16.78 -15.18
C LYS A 38 23.76 -15.37 -14.94
N SER A 39 23.47 -14.68 -16.02
CA SER A 39 22.79 -13.38 -16.09
C SER A 39 21.43 -13.46 -15.34
N VAL A 40 21.48 -13.18 -14.07
CA VAL A 40 20.29 -12.99 -13.23
C VAL A 40 20.02 -11.49 -13.18
N SER A 41 18.78 -11.07 -13.35
CA SER A 41 18.31 -9.71 -13.12
C SER A 41 19.01 -9.13 -11.87
N THR A 42 19.65 -7.97 -12.00
CA THR A 42 20.35 -7.29 -10.92
C THR A 42 19.43 -6.67 -9.89
N LEU A 43 18.10 -6.71 -10.14
CA LEU A 43 17.08 -6.21 -9.23
C LEU A 43 16.90 -7.13 -8.02
N PRO A 44 16.68 -6.56 -6.81
CA PRO A 44 16.29 -7.35 -5.65
C PRO A 44 15.07 -8.23 -5.96
N TRP A 45 15.02 -9.42 -5.37
CA TRP A 45 13.97 -10.41 -5.66
C TRP A 45 12.54 -9.88 -5.47
N PHE A 46 12.31 -8.98 -4.51
CA PHE A 46 11.00 -8.36 -4.26
C PHE A 46 10.60 -7.34 -5.33
N MET A 47 11.52 -6.95 -6.21
CA MET A 47 11.24 -6.08 -7.36
C MET A 47 10.83 -6.84 -8.62
N HIS A 48 10.95 -8.16 -8.63
CA HIS A 48 10.49 -8.96 -9.75
C HIS A 48 8.97 -8.82 -9.91
N GLY A 49 8.49 -8.63 -11.12
CA GLY A 49 7.07 -8.42 -11.38
C GLY A 49 6.56 -7.00 -11.10
N PHE A 50 7.46 -6.04 -10.84
CA PHE A 50 7.13 -4.63 -10.62
C PHE A 50 7.88 -3.71 -11.58
N SER A 51 7.26 -2.59 -11.90
CA SER A 51 7.88 -1.42 -12.50
C SER A 51 8.04 -0.32 -11.46
N LEU A 52 9.12 0.44 -11.57
CA LEU A 52 9.28 1.67 -10.79
C LEU A 52 8.38 2.75 -11.37
N LEU A 53 7.81 3.58 -10.51
CA LEU A 53 6.96 4.70 -10.89
C LEU A 53 7.67 6.02 -10.61
N ASP A 54 7.42 7.00 -11.49
CA ASP A 54 7.80 8.39 -11.27
C ASP A 54 6.76 9.06 -10.35
N GLU A 55 7.22 9.60 -9.22
CA GLU A 55 6.39 10.33 -8.26
C GLU A 55 5.69 11.54 -8.89
N LYS A 56 6.24 12.14 -9.94
CA LYS A 56 5.70 13.35 -10.57
C LYS A 56 4.54 13.09 -11.52
N THR A 57 4.50 11.92 -12.13
CA THR A 57 3.66 11.69 -13.32
C THR A 57 2.71 10.52 -13.26
N GLU A 58 2.97 9.55 -12.38
CA GLU A 58 2.25 8.29 -12.39
C GLU A 58 1.64 7.94 -11.03
N GLU A 59 0.36 7.52 -11.05
CA GLU A 59 -0.35 6.98 -9.89
C GLU A 59 -0.23 7.86 -8.63
N LEU A 60 -0.39 9.17 -8.82
CA LEU A 60 -0.15 10.20 -7.79
C LEU A 60 -1.01 10.03 -6.53
N ALA A 61 -2.13 9.31 -6.60
CA ALA A 61 -2.97 9.06 -5.41
C ALA A 61 -2.35 8.11 -4.38
N VAL A 62 -1.32 7.35 -4.75
CA VAL A 62 -0.63 6.45 -3.82
C VAL A 62 0.63 7.13 -3.34
N GLY A 63 0.69 7.36 -2.04
CA GLY A 63 1.82 7.95 -1.34
C GLY A 63 2.30 7.05 -0.21
N TYR A 64 3.19 7.57 0.63
CA TYR A 64 3.68 6.86 1.81
C TYR A 64 3.41 7.65 3.09
N LEU A 65 3.30 6.93 4.20
CA LEU A 65 3.19 7.47 5.54
C LEU A 65 4.56 7.56 6.19
N ALA A 66 4.80 8.66 6.90
CA ALA A 66 6.07 8.90 7.56
C ALA A 66 5.89 9.42 8.98
N LYS A 67 6.92 9.19 9.82
CA LYS A 67 7.07 9.76 11.15
C LYS A 67 7.63 11.19 11.09
N SER A 68 7.74 11.84 12.26
CA SER A 68 8.38 13.15 12.41
C SER A 68 9.86 13.19 12.00
N ASP A 69 10.55 12.08 12.10
CA ASP A 69 11.93 11.92 11.63
C ASP A 69 12.01 11.53 10.14
N GLU A 70 10.86 11.60 9.47
CA GLU A 70 10.68 11.28 8.06
C GLU A 70 10.93 9.80 7.69
N SER A 71 11.02 8.91 8.69
CA SER A 71 11.11 7.48 8.40
C SER A 71 9.82 6.92 7.85
N LEU A 72 9.91 6.10 6.79
CA LEU A 72 8.78 5.47 6.14
C LEU A 72 8.14 4.41 7.06
N ILE A 73 6.82 4.47 7.19
CA ILE A 73 6.01 3.50 7.93
C ILE A 73 5.35 2.49 6.97
N GLY A 74 4.73 3.00 5.91
CA GLY A 74 3.96 2.21 4.95
C GLY A 74 3.41 3.09 3.84
N SER A 75 2.54 2.51 3.03
CA SER A 75 1.85 3.21 1.95
C SER A 75 0.47 3.69 2.39
N ALA A 76 -0.10 4.63 1.63
CA ALA A 76 -1.48 5.04 1.78
C ALA A 76 -2.07 5.48 0.44
N VAL A 77 -3.40 5.51 0.35
CA VAL A 77 -4.14 5.79 -0.88
C VAL A 77 -5.10 6.95 -0.66
N LEU A 78 -4.94 8.00 -1.45
CA LEU A 78 -5.87 9.13 -1.46
C LEU A 78 -7.19 8.71 -2.14
N ILE A 79 -8.30 8.79 -1.42
CA ILE A 79 -9.66 8.43 -1.89
C ILE A 79 -10.59 9.62 -2.03
N SER A 80 -10.18 10.77 -1.50
CA SER A 80 -10.76 12.09 -1.77
C SER A 80 -9.67 13.15 -1.61
N PRO A 81 -9.90 14.42 -1.97
CA PRO A 81 -8.84 15.44 -1.91
C PRO A 81 -8.16 15.64 -0.55
N GLN A 82 -8.78 15.21 0.55
CA GLN A 82 -8.20 15.31 1.90
C GLN A 82 -8.26 14.00 2.69
N ILE A 83 -8.86 12.94 2.14
CA ILE A 83 -9.01 11.67 2.84
C ILE A 83 -8.15 10.60 2.18
N PHE A 84 -7.37 9.92 3.00
CA PHE A 84 -6.63 8.72 2.59
C PHE A 84 -7.08 7.51 3.39
N ILE A 85 -6.81 6.32 2.85
CA ILE A 85 -6.90 5.06 3.57
C ILE A 85 -5.55 4.36 3.57
N THR A 86 -5.32 3.55 4.58
CA THR A 86 -4.11 2.75 4.77
C THR A 86 -4.43 1.49 5.56
N ALA A 87 -3.45 0.62 5.78
CA ALA A 87 -3.57 -0.47 6.73
C ALA A 87 -3.58 0.06 8.18
N ALA A 88 -4.43 -0.51 9.02
CA ALA A 88 -4.56 -0.08 10.42
C ALA A 88 -3.26 -0.26 11.20
N HIS A 89 -2.54 -1.36 10.96
CA HIS A 89 -1.26 -1.62 11.62
C HIS A 89 -0.18 -0.56 11.32
N CYS A 90 -0.31 0.20 10.23
CA CYS A 90 0.57 1.34 9.97
C CYS A 90 0.27 2.54 10.88
N MET A 91 -0.95 2.63 11.43
CA MET A 91 -1.41 3.74 12.27
C MET A 91 -1.42 3.39 13.77
N ASP A 92 -1.38 2.10 14.12
CA ASP A 92 -1.57 1.60 15.50
C ASP A 92 -0.49 2.11 16.48
N GLY A 93 0.72 2.40 16.00
CA GLY A 93 1.78 2.99 16.82
C GLY A 93 1.58 4.46 17.19
N GLY A 94 0.64 5.18 16.55
CA GLY A 94 0.39 6.61 16.77
C GLY A 94 1.50 7.55 16.30
N ASP A 95 2.51 7.04 15.60
CA ASP A 95 3.72 7.79 15.23
C ASP A 95 3.63 8.44 13.84
N VAL A 96 2.50 8.28 13.13
CA VAL A 96 2.31 8.85 11.78
C VAL A 96 2.06 10.34 11.89
N GLU A 97 2.91 11.13 11.26
CA GLU A 97 2.79 12.59 11.21
C GLU A 97 2.52 13.11 9.81
N TYR A 98 3.06 12.43 8.79
CA TYR A 98 2.99 12.90 7.41
C TYR A 98 2.46 11.85 6.44
N PHE A 99 1.78 12.35 5.40
CA PHE A 99 1.47 11.64 4.17
C PHE A 99 2.17 12.36 3.01
N ALA A 100 3.10 11.67 2.36
CA ALA A 100 3.83 12.19 1.22
C ALA A 100 3.24 11.61 -0.07
N VAL A 101 2.84 12.49 -0.98
CA VAL A 101 2.22 12.12 -2.26
C VAL A 101 2.50 13.16 -3.32
N GLY A 102 2.90 12.74 -4.52
CA GLY A 102 3.14 13.63 -5.64
C GLY A 102 4.21 14.69 -5.36
N CYS A 103 5.29 14.34 -4.64
CA CYS A 103 6.37 15.23 -4.22
C CYS A 103 5.95 16.32 -3.20
N GLU A 104 4.77 16.22 -2.62
CA GLU A 104 4.30 17.10 -1.56
C GLU A 104 4.14 16.34 -0.25
N LEU A 105 4.39 17.03 0.85
CA LEU A 105 4.22 16.53 2.21
C LEU A 105 2.98 17.18 2.83
N TYR A 106 2.07 16.36 3.35
CA TYR A 106 0.84 16.77 4.01
C TYR A 106 0.88 16.29 5.46
N THR A 107 0.42 17.12 6.39
CA THR A 107 0.29 16.73 7.80
C THR A 107 -0.98 15.89 7.98
N VAL A 108 -0.86 14.76 8.66
CA VAL A 108 -2.00 13.96 9.09
C VAL A 108 -2.59 14.60 10.35
N VAL A 109 -3.79 15.18 10.25
CA VAL A 109 -4.40 15.92 11.36
C VAL A 109 -5.26 15.06 12.29
N ASP A 110 -5.87 14.03 11.74
CA ASP A 110 -6.66 13.06 12.51
C ASP A 110 -6.81 11.75 11.73
N TYR A 111 -7.11 10.65 12.43
CA TYR A 111 -7.37 9.35 11.80
C TYR A 111 -8.24 8.49 12.69
N ARG A 112 -8.83 7.46 12.10
CA ARG A 112 -9.57 6.39 12.79
C ARG A 112 -9.09 5.05 12.29
N ILE A 113 -8.78 4.17 13.22
CA ILE A 113 -8.53 2.75 12.98
C ILE A 113 -9.87 2.03 13.05
N HIS A 114 -10.09 1.02 12.20
CA HIS A 114 -11.31 0.23 12.23
C HIS A 114 -11.52 -0.39 13.63
N PRO A 115 -12.73 -0.29 14.23
CA PRO A 115 -12.94 -0.66 15.63
C PRO A 115 -12.72 -2.15 15.92
N ASN A 116 -12.82 -2.99 14.91
CA ASN A 116 -12.56 -4.43 15.06
C ASN A 116 -11.12 -4.82 14.69
N PHE A 117 -10.26 -3.84 14.37
CA PHE A 117 -8.86 -4.13 14.11
C PHE A 117 -8.21 -4.77 15.32
N MET A 118 -7.58 -5.91 15.10
CA MET A 118 -6.79 -6.61 16.11
C MET A 118 -5.53 -7.20 15.47
N ILE A 119 -4.41 -7.04 16.15
CA ILE A 119 -3.17 -7.76 15.84
C ILE A 119 -3.07 -8.95 16.79
N GLY A 120 -3.01 -10.16 16.24
CA GLY A 120 -2.88 -11.40 16.98
C GLY A 120 -2.39 -12.52 16.07
N ASP A 121 -2.83 -13.75 16.32
CA ASP A 121 -2.58 -14.87 15.41
C ASP A 121 -3.30 -14.66 14.06
N THR A 122 -4.33 -13.83 14.03
CA THR A 122 -5.08 -13.40 12.84
C THR A 122 -5.26 -11.89 12.90
N VAL A 123 -5.08 -11.20 11.77
CA VAL A 123 -5.26 -9.74 11.64
C VAL A 123 -6.61 -9.49 10.99
N PHE A 124 -7.52 -8.85 11.74
CA PHE A 124 -8.89 -8.55 11.27
C PHE A 124 -9.04 -7.08 10.89
N GLU A 125 -9.81 -6.83 9.83
CA GLU A 125 -10.25 -5.49 9.39
C GLU A 125 -9.12 -4.44 9.45
N ASP A 126 -7.96 -4.83 8.91
CA ASP A 126 -6.74 -4.04 8.91
C ASP A 126 -6.86 -2.87 7.93
N VAL A 127 -7.59 -1.84 8.35
CA VAL A 127 -7.82 -0.61 7.60
C VAL A 127 -7.96 0.59 8.54
N ALA A 128 -7.41 1.73 8.13
CA ALA A 128 -7.58 3.03 8.77
C ALA A 128 -7.92 4.10 7.74
N VAL A 129 -8.62 5.14 8.20
CA VAL A 129 -8.96 6.34 7.44
C VAL A 129 -8.31 7.53 8.10
N GLY A 130 -7.61 8.38 7.34
CA GLY A 130 -7.00 9.59 7.85
C GLY A 130 -7.37 10.83 7.04
N VAL A 131 -7.23 12.00 7.65
CA VAL A 131 -7.50 13.30 7.05
C VAL A 131 -6.26 14.17 7.07
N LEU A 132 -6.04 14.90 5.96
CA LEU A 132 -4.91 15.79 5.74
C LEU A 132 -5.23 17.23 6.15
N ASP A 133 -4.19 18.00 6.50
CA ASP A 133 -4.27 19.41 6.88
C ASP A 133 -4.83 20.31 5.77
N ARG A 134 -4.68 19.91 4.51
CA ARG A 134 -5.13 20.67 3.34
C ARG A 134 -5.51 19.75 2.18
N VAL A 135 -6.19 20.33 1.19
CA VAL A 135 -6.54 19.63 -0.07
C VAL A 135 -5.28 19.24 -0.83
N CYS A 136 -5.18 17.97 -1.18
CA CYS A 136 -4.15 17.42 -2.03
C CYS A 136 -4.49 17.65 -3.51
N THR A 137 -3.48 18.01 -4.30
CA THR A 137 -3.63 18.25 -5.74
C THR A 137 -3.67 16.96 -6.57
N ALA A 138 -3.24 15.85 -5.99
CA ALA A 138 -3.29 14.54 -6.64
C ALA A 138 -4.75 14.09 -6.85
N LYS A 139 -5.01 13.45 -7.99
CA LYS A 139 -6.34 12.92 -8.31
C LYS A 139 -6.60 11.64 -7.50
N PRO A 140 -7.63 11.60 -6.63
CA PRO A 140 -7.94 10.42 -5.83
C PRO A 140 -8.29 9.20 -6.69
N ILE A 141 -7.98 8.00 -6.19
CA ILE A 141 -8.48 6.75 -6.77
C ILE A 141 -9.91 6.53 -6.28
N PRO A 142 -10.87 6.25 -7.18
CA PRO A 142 -12.25 6.01 -6.78
C PRO A 142 -12.36 4.72 -5.96
N LEU A 143 -13.04 4.82 -4.82
CA LEU A 143 -13.37 3.68 -3.99
C LEU A 143 -14.49 2.87 -4.66
N MET A 144 -14.39 1.55 -4.64
CA MET A 144 -15.37 0.64 -5.17
C MET A 144 -16.79 0.89 -4.61
N ASP A 145 -17.79 0.59 -5.42
CA ASP A 145 -19.19 0.47 -4.99
C ASP A 145 -19.44 -0.97 -4.54
N ALA A 146 -19.52 -1.21 -3.24
CA ALA A 146 -19.70 -2.54 -2.67
C ALA A 146 -21.00 -3.26 -3.15
N LYS A 147 -21.99 -2.51 -3.65
CA LYS A 147 -23.22 -3.09 -4.19
C LYS A 147 -23.09 -3.59 -5.62
N LYS A 148 -22.07 -3.12 -6.34
CA LYS A 148 -21.87 -3.44 -7.76
C LYS A 148 -20.64 -4.30 -8.02
N HIS A 149 -19.61 -4.13 -7.20
CA HIS A 149 -18.36 -4.87 -7.38
C HIS A 149 -18.48 -6.29 -6.81
N HIS A 150 -17.98 -7.26 -7.56
CA HIS A 150 -17.90 -8.65 -7.13
C HIS A 150 -16.54 -9.21 -7.52
N TYR A 151 -15.77 -9.60 -6.52
CA TYR A 151 -14.49 -10.28 -6.76
C TYR A 151 -14.71 -11.62 -7.49
N ARG A 152 -13.91 -11.87 -8.50
CA ARG A 152 -13.95 -13.10 -9.28
C ARG A 152 -12.61 -13.80 -9.19
N GLN A 153 -12.62 -15.10 -8.87
CA GLN A 153 -11.41 -15.88 -8.86
C GLN A 153 -10.71 -15.82 -10.23
N GLY A 154 -9.39 -15.57 -10.23
CA GLY A 154 -8.61 -15.38 -11.45
C GLY A 154 -8.75 -13.98 -12.07
N GLU A 155 -9.37 -13.02 -11.38
CA GLU A 155 -9.39 -11.64 -11.82
C GLU A 155 -8.00 -11.01 -11.61
N PRO A 156 -7.43 -10.36 -12.66
CA PRO A 156 -6.15 -9.70 -12.52
C PRO A 156 -6.28 -8.45 -11.66
N LEU A 157 -5.30 -8.26 -10.77
CA LEU A 157 -5.20 -7.15 -9.85
C LEU A 157 -3.88 -6.40 -10.05
N THR A 158 -3.91 -5.10 -9.87
CA THR A 158 -2.72 -4.24 -9.86
C THR A 158 -2.47 -3.75 -8.45
N SER A 159 -1.25 -3.94 -7.95
CA SER A 159 -0.80 -3.37 -6.67
C SER A 159 0.11 -2.17 -6.90
N ILE A 160 -0.04 -1.12 -6.07
CA ILE A 160 0.81 0.08 -6.09
C ILE A 160 1.16 0.44 -4.65
N GLY A 161 2.46 0.53 -4.35
CA GLY A 161 2.95 0.82 -3.01
C GLY A 161 4.41 1.24 -2.98
N PHE A 162 4.97 1.29 -1.78
CA PHE A 162 6.36 1.73 -1.50
C PHE A 162 7.21 0.59 -0.93
N GLY A 163 7.06 -0.61 -1.49
CA GLY A 163 7.84 -1.77 -1.05
C GLY A 163 9.34 -1.56 -1.20
N GLY A 164 10.08 -1.70 -0.08
CA GLY A 164 11.50 -1.40 -0.03
C GLY A 164 11.84 0.10 -0.08
N GLY A 165 10.85 0.97 0.19
CA GLY A 165 11.01 2.43 0.20
C GLY A 165 10.99 3.06 -1.20
N ILE A 166 10.57 2.33 -2.22
CA ILE A 166 10.53 2.80 -3.61
C ILE A 166 9.13 2.63 -4.15
N LYS A 167 8.56 3.68 -4.74
CA LYS A 167 7.25 3.61 -5.40
C LYS A 167 7.30 2.63 -6.57
N ARG A 168 6.40 1.66 -6.55
CA ARG A 168 6.35 0.57 -7.53
C ARG A 168 4.92 0.13 -7.82
N LYS A 169 4.72 -0.33 -9.04
CA LYS A 169 3.45 -0.89 -9.52
C LYS A 169 3.68 -2.29 -10.05
N SER A 170 2.82 -3.22 -9.70
CA SER A 170 2.90 -4.55 -10.27
C SER A 170 2.69 -4.52 -11.77
N LEU A 171 3.49 -5.31 -12.49
CA LEU A 171 3.28 -5.54 -13.93
C LEU A 171 1.93 -6.24 -14.17
N PRO A 172 1.36 -6.12 -15.35
CA PRO A 172 0.19 -6.90 -15.73
C PRO A 172 0.41 -8.40 -15.43
N ASP A 173 -0.63 -9.08 -14.99
CA ASP A 173 -0.61 -10.51 -14.66
C ASP A 173 0.30 -10.90 -13.49
N THR A 174 0.76 -9.93 -12.67
CA THR A 174 1.56 -10.24 -11.49
C THR A 174 0.70 -10.81 -10.36
N PHE A 175 -0.47 -10.22 -10.10
CA PHE A 175 -1.38 -10.64 -9.05
C PHE A 175 -2.76 -10.99 -9.59
N TRP A 176 -3.35 -12.02 -8.99
CA TRP A 176 -4.69 -12.50 -9.30
C TRP A 176 -5.48 -12.68 -8.01
N TYR A 177 -6.75 -12.31 -8.01
CA TYR A 177 -7.63 -12.62 -6.90
C TYR A 177 -7.79 -14.14 -6.78
N TYR A 178 -7.42 -14.70 -5.64
CA TYR A 178 -7.48 -16.14 -5.41
C TYR A 178 -8.71 -16.56 -4.59
N GLY A 179 -9.12 -15.74 -3.63
CA GLY A 179 -10.23 -16.03 -2.73
C GLY A 179 -10.06 -15.31 -1.40
N THR A 180 -11.06 -15.40 -0.55
CA THR A 180 -11.03 -14.88 0.82
C THR A 180 -10.28 -15.83 1.74
N LEU A 181 -9.68 -15.29 2.80
CA LEU A 181 -9.18 -16.11 3.90
C LEU A 181 -10.36 -16.77 4.63
N VAL A 182 -10.21 -18.04 4.99
CA VAL A 182 -11.26 -18.76 5.72
C VAL A 182 -11.35 -18.24 7.16
N GLU A 183 -10.20 -17.93 7.75
CA GLU A 183 -10.04 -17.44 9.10
C GLU A 183 -10.45 -15.96 9.24
N ASP A 184 -10.33 -15.20 8.16
CA ASP A 184 -10.72 -13.80 8.10
C ASP A 184 -11.39 -13.47 6.76
N PRO A 185 -12.73 -13.42 6.71
CA PRO A 185 -13.47 -13.10 5.49
C PRO A 185 -13.32 -11.64 5.04
N THR A 186 -12.71 -10.77 5.86
CA THR A 186 -12.42 -9.37 5.51
C THR A 186 -11.14 -9.20 4.72
N VAL A 187 -10.38 -10.28 4.56
CA VAL A 187 -9.11 -10.31 3.81
C VAL A 187 -9.21 -11.25 2.61
N PHE A 188 -8.67 -10.85 1.49
CA PHE A 188 -8.49 -11.72 0.34
C PHE A 188 -7.02 -12.02 0.05
N LYS A 189 -6.79 -13.17 -0.54
CA LYS A 189 -5.47 -13.59 -1.03
C LYS A 189 -5.26 -13.15 -2.47
N MET A 190 -4.07 -12.65 -2.75
CA MET A 190 -3.56 -12.40 -4.09
C MET A 190 -2.49 -13.43 -4.41
N LEU A 191 -2.73 -14.22 -5.45
CA LEU A 191 -1.73 -15.18 -5.93
C LEU A 191 -0.70 -14.46 -6.80
N PRO A 192 0.58 -14.41 -6.42
CA PRO A 192 1.61 -13.83 -7.26
C PRO A 192 2.07 -14.86 -8.31
N LEU A 193 2.16 -14.44 -9.56
CA LEU A 193 2.89 -15.19 -10.60
C LEU A 193 4.36 -14.78 -10.64
N HIS A 194 4.64 -13.52 -10.30
CA HIS A 194 5.99 -12.96 -10.28
C HIS A 194 6.09 -11.95 -9.14
N GLY A 195 7.18 -12.01 -8.37
CA GLY A 195 7.43 -11.08 -7.27
C GLY A 195 6.50 -11.28 -6.08
N THR A 196 6.51 -10.33 -5.17
CA THR A 196 5.70 -10.34 -3.95
C THR A 196 5.60 -8.94 -3.37
N LEU A 197 4.63 -8.71 -2.48
CA LEU A 197 4.62 -7.54 -1.61
C LEU A 197 5.86 -7.56 -0.71
N TYR A 198 6.25 -6.39 -0.22
CA TYR A 198 7.39 -6.23 0.67
C TYR A 198 7.13 -5.15 1.71
N PHE A 199 7.98 -5.06 2.73
CA PHE A 199 7.90 -4.01 3.76
C PHE A 199 7.82 -2.62 3.12
N GLY A 200 6.82 -1.84 3.52
CA GLY A 200 6.49 -0.55 2.94
C GLY A 200 5.30 -0.58 1.97
N ASP A 201 4.91 -1.73 1.42
CA ASP A 201 3.69 -1.86 0.61
C ASP A 201 2.40 -1.83 1.45
N SER A 202 2.47 -2.18 2.74
CA SER A 202 1.33 -2.13 3.67
C SER A 202 0.60 -0.79 3.56
N GLY A 203 -0.72 -0.83 3.40
CA GLY A 203 -1.55 0.37 3.20
C GLY A 203 -1.67 0.82 1.73
N GLY A 204 -0.90 0.26 0.83
CA GLY A 204 -0.94 0.59 -0.59
C GLY A 204 -2.18 0.06 -1.31
N ALA A 205 -2.35 0.51 -2.56
CA ALA A 205 -3.52 0.24 -3.36
C ALA A 205 -3.52 -1.16 -3.97
N VAL A 206 -4.68 -1.82 -3.97
CA VAL A 206 -5.02 -2.90 -4.89
C VAL A 206 -6.17 -2.45 -5.78
N ILE A 207 -5.94 -2.43 -7.09
CA ILE A 207 -6.84 -1.87 -8.10
C ILE A 207 -7.28 -2.97 -9.05
N ASP A 208 -8.55 -2.97 -9.41
CA ASP A 208 -9.08 -3.85 -10.46
C ASP A 208 -8.76 -3.34 -11.87
N THR A 209 -9.18 -4.09 -12.89
CA THR A 209 -8.96 -3.74 -14.29
C THR A 209 -9.69 -2.48 -14.75
N SER A 210 -10.66 -1.98 -13.99
CA SER A 210 -11.38 -0.72 -14.25
C SER A 210 -10.71 0.50 -13.60
N GLY A 211 -9.63 0.31 -12.84
CA GLY A 211 -8.93 1.37 -12.13
C GLY A 211 -9.59 1.78 -10.81
N VAL A 212 -10.45 0.93 -10.28
CA VAL A 212 -11.16 1.16 -9.01
C VAL A 212 -10.41 0.49 -7.86
N LEU A 213 -10.33 1.18 -6.74
CA LEU A 213 -9.69 0.68 -5.53
C LEU A 213 -10.57 -0.39 -4.89
N VAL A 214 -10.08 -1.62 -4.85
CA VAL A 214 -10.80 -2.80 -4.35
C VAL A 214 -10.19 -3.39 -3.08
N GLY A 215 -8.92 -3.09 -2.80
CA GLY A 215 -8.23 -3.58 -1.61
C GLY A 215 -7.16 -2.64 -1.11
N VAL A 216 -6.76 -2.83 0.15
CA VAL A 216 -5.60 -2.22 0.80
C VAL A 216 -4.63 -3.32 1.16
N MET A 217 -3.38 -3.23 0.71
CA MET A 217 -2.34 -4.22 0.98
C MET A 217 -2.06 -4.33 2.48
N VAL A 218 -2.00 -5.54 3.01
CA VAL A 218 -1.82 -5.78 4.46
C VAL A 218 -0.58 -6.57 4.75
N SER A 219 -0.37 -7.70 4.07
CA SER A 219 0.70 -8.61 4.43
C SER A 219 1.19 -9.47 3.28
N PHE A 220 2.37 -10.01 3.47
CA PHE A 220 2.87 -11.13 2.71
C PHE A 220 3.39 -12.20 3.69
N ALA A 221 3.25 -13.45 3.35
CA ALA A 221 3.80 -14.57 4.10
C ALA A 221 4.60 -15.48 3.17
N MET A 222 5.73 -15.97 3.69
CA MET A 222 6.49 -17.04 3.06
C MET A 222 6.08 -18.36 3.72
N ASN A 223 5.57 -19.29 2.95
CA ASN A 223 5.40 -20.65 3.44
C ASN A 223 6.66 -21.49 3.22
N THR A 224 6.68 -22.71 3.75
CA THR A 224 7.82 -23.64 3.67
C THR A 224 8.11 -24.15 2.25
N THR A 225 7.30 -23.79 1.26
CA THR A 225 7.41 -24.20 -0.15
C THR A 225 7.76 -23.04 -1.08
N ASP A 226 8.26 -21.91 -0.55
CA ASP A 226 8.60 -20.70 -1.29
C ASP A 226 7.40 -20.04 -2.04
N ILE A 227 6.17 -20.40 -1.69
CA ILE A 227 4.98 -19.74 -2.20
C ILE A 227 4.70 -18.53 -1.31
N PHE A 228 4.79 -17.33 -1.89
CA PHE A 228 4.40 -16.11 -1.21
C PHE A 228 2.88 -15.98 -1.22
N GLU A 229 2.29 -15.89 -0.05
CA GLU A 229 0.91 -15.45 0.09
C GLU A 229 0.90 -13.94 0.30
N ASN A 230 0.25 -13.22 -0.59
CA ASN A 230 0.03 -11.79 -0.44
C ASN A 230 -1.44 -11.57 -0.12
N SER A 231 -1.73 -10.63 0.76
CA SER A 231 -3.09 -10.39 1.19
C SER A 231 -3.43 -8.90 1.25
N ALA A 232 -4.72 -8.62 1.11
CA ALA A 232 -5.27 -7.28 1.18
C ALA A 232 -6.62 -7.28 1.88
N THR A 233 -6.92 -6.23 2.64
CA THR A 233 -8.25 -6.00 3.20
C THR A 233 -9.25 -5.76 2.08
N ARG A 234 -10.39 -6.44 2.15
CA ARG A 234 -11.53 -6.30 1.24
C ARG A 234 -12.26 -5.00 1.49
N LEU A 235 -12.32 -4.13 0.49
CA LEU A 235 -13.01 -2.85 0.67
C LEU A 235 -14.53 -2.95 0.55
N ASP A 236 -15.08 -4.02 -0.02
CA ASP A 236 -16.54 -4.24 -0.05
C ASP A 236 -17.14 -4.46 1.35
N VAL A 237 -16.42 -5.12 2.25
CA VAL A 237 -16.90 -5.36 3.63
C VAL A 237 -16.73 -4.17 4.56
N VAL A 238 -15.72 -3.33 4.33
CA VAL A 238 -15.42 -2.17 5.19
C VAL A 238 -15.86 -0.82 4.59
N SER A 239 -16.43 -0.82 3.37
CA SER A 239 -16.75 0.41 2.62
C SER A 239 -17.72 1.34 3.36
N ASP A 240 -18.74 0.81 4.03
CA ASP A 240 -19.71 1.62 4.77
C ASP A 240 -19.05 2.33 5.95
N TRP A 241 -18.16 1.64 6.67
CA TRP A 241 -17.37 2.25 7.73
C TRP A 241 -16.40 3.31 7.18
N ILE A 242 -15.70 3.03 6.10
CA ILE A 242 -14.79 4.01 5.44
C ILE A 242 -15.56 5.28 5.07
N ARG A 243 -16.74 5.15 4.47
CA ARG A 243 -17.58 6.29 4.06
C ARG A 243 -18.09 7.11 5.24
N ALA A 244 -18.56 6.44 6.29
CA ALA A 244 -19.03 7.10 7.51
C ALA A 244 -17.88 7.84 8.20
N THR A 245 -16.73 7.22 8.33
CA THR A 245 -15.53 7.80 8.95
C THR A 245 -14.97 8.96 8.13
N ALA A 246 -14.92 8.83 6.82
CA ALA A 246 -14.49 9.93 5.94
C ALA A 246 -15.41 11.15 6.05
N LEU A 247 -16.72 10.94 6.15
CA LEU A 247 -17.70 12.02 6.40
C LEU A 247 -17.50 12.67 7.77
N GLU A 248 -17.26 11.87 8.82
CA GLU A 248 -16.97 12.36 10.17
C GLU A 248 -15.72 13.26 10.17
N LEU A 249 -14.63 12.80 9.55
CA LEU A 249 -13.33 13.48 9.56
C LEU A 249 -13.29 14.75 8.68
N SER A 250 -13.98 14.74 7.53
CA SER A 250 -13.88 15.82 6.54
C SER A 250 -15.14 16.70 6.43
N GLY A 251 -16.27 16.26 7.01
CA GLY A 251 -17.57 16.88 6.80
C GLY A 251 -18.11 16.74 5.37
N THR A 252 -17.43 16.02 4.49
CA THR A 252 -17.79 15.89 3.07
C THR A 252 -17.96 14.41 2.68
N PRO A 253 -19.10 14.03 2.07
CA PRO A 253 -19.30 12.67 1.62
C PRO A 253 -18.30 12.27 0.52
N LEU A 254 -17.81 11.01 0.58
CA LEU A 254 -17.01 10.44 -0.51
C LEU A 254 -17.87 10.28 -1.77
N GLN A 255 -17.31 10.66 -2.90
CA GLN A 255 -17.94 10.38 -4.19
C GLN A 255 -17.84 8.88 -4.49
N VAL A 256 -18.95 8.28 -4.94
CA VAL A 256 -18.96 6.91 -5.45
C VAL A 256 -18.36 6.92 -6.84
N GLY A 257 -17.38 6.06 -7.09
CA GLY A 257 -16.88 5.85 -8.44
C GLY A 257 -18.03 5.42 -9.35
N VAL A 258 -18.31 6.22 -10.36
CA VAL A 258 -19.28 5.83 -11.40
C VAL A 258 -18.54 4.85 -12.30
N GLN A 259 -18.92 3.56 -12.22
CA GLN A 259 -18.53 2.54 -13.20
C GLN A 259 -19.37 2.70 -14.46
#